data_313edb15741c531b6b7aa2df7e5d8eab
#
_entry.id   313edb15741c531b6b7aa2df7e5d8eab
#
_cell.length_a   1.000
_cell.length_b   1.000
_cell.length_c   1.000
_cell.angle_alpha   90.00
_cell.angle_beta   90.00
_cell.angle_gamma   90.00
#
_symmetry.space_group_name_H-M   'P 1'
#
loop_
_entity.id
_entity.type
_entity.pdbx_description
1 polymer ?
#
loop_
_entity_poly.entity_id
_entity_poly.type
_entity_poly.pdbx_seq_one_letter_code
_entity_poly.pdbx_strand_id
1 'polypeptide(L)'
;AEICGISAQAILSEARHAFRTRQKQDRAKQQRKDLNPALELQPKERGARYDNLRSARAEEGIIRLLVLDSALFFPTAPIAPQTFSSPLLAKTYAALLRCAQEGRSNGIAVLSECLTGEEMSHITNILQQPESAAWREQALQDYISIVQSEAAKRSRAAAEDPLTAAIEKNKEKKQYGGKRNG
;
A
#
# COMPACT_ATOMS: atom_id res chain seq x y z
N ALA A 1 -48.42 15.29 -10.30
CA ALA A 1 -48.37 13.92 -10.82
C ALA A 1 -49.19 13.76 -12.12
N GLU A 2 -50.18 14.57 -12.35
CA GLU A 2 -51.04 14.50 -13.57
C GLU A 2 -50.39 15.06 -14.83
N ILE A 3 -49.34 15.90 -14.69
CA ILE A 3 -48.67 16.55 -15.85
C ILE A 3 -47.86 15.56 -16.71
N CYS A 4 -47.44 14.43 -16.15
CA CYS A 4 -46.62 13.43 -16.84
C CYS A 4 -47.37 12.13 -17.18
N GLY A 5 -48.68 12.02 -16.92
CA GLY A 5 -49.48 10.81 -17.19
C GLY A 5 -49.12 9.58 -16.32
N ILE A 6 -48.32 9.75 -15.28
CA ILE A 6 -47.87 8.66 -14.40
C ILE A 6 -48.73 8.66 -13.14
N SER A 7 -49.37 7.53 -12.79
CA SER A 7 -50.18 7.43 -11.60
C SER A 7 -49.33 7.54 -10.31
N ALA A 8 -49.88 8.17 -9.27
CA ALA A 8 -49.23 8.28 -7.97
C ALA A 8 -48.86 6.90 -7.36
N GLN A 9 -49.68 5.88 -7.64
CA GLN A 9 -49.40 4.50 -7.21
C GLN A 9 -48.21 3.90 -7.90
N ALA A 10 -47.98 4.18 -9.20
CA ALA A 10 -46.81 3.72 -9.93
C ALA A 10 -45.53 4.33 -9.34
N ILE A 11 -45.54 5.63 -9.04
CA ILE A 11 -44.41 6.33 -8.41
C ILE A 11 -44.09 5.73 -7.03
N LEU A 12 -45.12 5.49 -6.21
CA LEU A 12 -44.93 4.89 -4.88
C LEU A 12 -44.45 3.46 -4.95
N SER A 13 -44.88 2.65 -5.93
CA SER A 13 -44.41 1.29 -6.11
C SER A 13 -42.93 1.25 -6.52
N GLU A 14 -42.51 2.12 -7.45
CA GLU A 14 -41.15 2.28 -7.90
C GLU A 14 -40.21 2.77 -6.78
N ALA A 15 -40.66 3.77 -6.01
CA ALA A 15 -39.92 4.26 -4.85
C ALA A 15 -39.72 3.16 -3.78
N ARG A 16 -40.73 2.35 -3.50
CA ARG A 16 -40.64 1.22 -2.58
C ARG A 16 -39.68 0.14 -3.11
N HIS A 17 -39.73 -0.15 -4.41
CA HIS A 17 -38.81 -1.10 -5.04
C HIS A 17 -37.38 -0.61 -4.97
N ALA A 18 -37.12 0.64 -5.35
CA ALA A 18 -35.78 1.26 -5.27
C ALA A 18 -35.25 1.26 -3.83
N PHE A 19 -36.07 1.58 -2.84
CA PHE A 19 -35.70 1.56 -1.43
C PHE A 19 -35.32 0.14 -0.95
N ARG A 20 -36.10 -0.88 -1.30
CA ARG A 20 -35.85 -2.28 -0.95
C ARG A 20 -34.51 -2.78 -1.62
N THR A 21 -34.31 -2.40 -2.87
CA THR A 21 -33.08 -2.75 -3.61
C THR A 21 -31.86 -2.11 -2.96
N ARG A 22 -31.94 -0.83 -2.61
CA ARG A 22 -30.88 -0.11 -1.90
C ARG A 22 -30.58 -0.73 -0.54
N GLN A 23 -31.61 -1.06 0.24
CA GLN A 23 -31.47 -1.71 1.54
C GLN A 23 -30.79 -3.09 1.43
N LYS A 24 -31.11 -3.89 0.39
CA LYS A 24 -30.43 -5.17 0.12
C LYS A 24 -28.95 -4.96 -0.23
N GLN A 25 -28.65 -3.96 -1.05
CA GLN A 25 -27.28 -3.62 -1.42
C GLN A 25 -26.46 -3.16 -0.22
N ASP A 26 -27.05 -2.32 0.64
CA ASP A 26 -26.37 -1.82 1.84
C ASP A 26 -26.11 -2.94 2.86
N ARG A 27 -27.08 -3.86 3.05
CA ARG A 27 -26.88 -5.07 3.87
C ARG A 27 -25.79 -5.97 3.30
N ALA A 28 -25.76 -6.21 1.99
CA ALA A 28 -24.71 -7.02 1.35
C ALA A 28 -23.32 -6.36 1.44
N LYS A 29 -23.26 -5.03 1.31
CA LYS A 29 -22.01 -4.27 1.56
C LYS A 29 -21.55 -4.41 3.00
N GLN A 30 -22.47 -4.25 3.96
CA GLN A 30 -22.14 -4.39 5.38
C GLN A 30 -21.63 -5.80 5.71
N GLN A 31 -22.31 -6.85 5.23
CA GLN A 31 -21.85 -8.24 5.43
C GLN A 31 -20.45 -8.49 4.84
N ARG A 32 -20.15 -7.91 3.65
CA ARG A 32 -18.81 -8.02 3.07
C ARG A 32 -17.74 -7.31 3.91
N LYS A 33 -18.06 -6.17 4.53
CA LYS A 33 -17.19 -5.45 5.45
C LYS A 33 -16.91 -6.26 6.71
N ASP A 34 -17.97 -6.84 7.28
CA ASP A 34 -17.88 -7.65 8.50
C ASP A 34 -17.06 -8.93 8.27
N LEU A 35 -17.20 -9.54 7.08
CA LEU A 35 -16.44 -10.75 6.70
C LEU A 35 -14.98 -10.47 6.37
N ASN A 36 -14.66 -9.30 5.86
CA ASN A 36 -13.28 -8.97 5.50
C ASN A 36 -12.98 -7.46 5.70
N PRO A 37 -12.79 -7.03 6.96
CA PRO A 37 -12.50 -5.63 7.29
C PRO A 37 -11.20 -5.11 6.66
N ALA A 38 -10.25 -6.01 6.32
CA ALA A 38 -9.00 -5.64 5.65
C ALA A 38 -9.23 -5.07 4.23
N LEU A 39 -10.35 -5.40 3.56
CA LEU A 39 -10.67 -4.83 2.25
C LEU A 39 -10.95 -3.33 2.28
N GLU A 40 -11.44 -2.79 3.40
CA GLU A 40 -11.68 -1.35 3.55
C GLU A 40 -10.39 -0.55 3.70
N LEU A 41 -9.36 -1.19 4.20
CA LEU A 41 -8.05 -0.60 4.38
C LEU A 41 -7.23 -0.58 3.08
N GLN A 42 -7.66 -1.33 2.06
CA GLN A 42 -7.02 -1.34 0.75
C GLN A 42 -7.35 -0.07 -0.04
N PRO A 43 -6.42 0.45 -0.85
CA PRO A 43 -6.71 1.49 -1.81
C PRO A 43 -7.84 1.07 -2.75
N LYS A 44 -8.70 2.03 -3.14
CA LYS A 44 -9.83 1.77 -4.04
C LYS A 44 -9.37 1.44 -5.47
N GLU A 45 -8.24 1.98 -5.86
CA GLU A 45 -7.64 1.77 -7.18
C GLU A 45 -6.98 0.39 -7.24
N ARG A 46 -7.33 -0.39 -8.28
CA ARG A 46 -6.84 -1.77 -8.42
C ARG A 46 -5.32 -1.88 -8.55
N GLY A 47 -4.67 -0.89 -9.19
CA GLY A 47 -3.22 -0.85 -9.38
C GLY A 47 -2.43 -0.53 -8.11
N ALA A 48 -3.08 0.01 -7.07
CA ALA A 48 -2.46 0.40 -5.82
C ALA A 48 -2.75 -0.58 -4.66
N ARG A 49 -3.30 -1.77 -4.94
CA ARG A 49 -3.58 -2.76 -3.90
C ARG A 49 -2.29 -3.35 -3.34
N TYR A 50 -2.29 -3.52 -2.04
CA TYR A 50 -1.14 -4.05 -1.30
C TYR A 50 -1.29 -5.56 -1.05
N ASP A 51 -0.22 -6.32 -1.29
CA ASP A 51 -0.16 -7.75 -0.96
C ASP A 51 0.00 -7.96 0.55
N ASN A 52 0.79 -7.11 1.21
CA ASN A 52 0.95 -7.09 2.66
C ASN A 52 0.44 -5.76 3.24
N LEU A 53 -0.83 -5.74 3.65
CA LEU A 53 -1.49 -4.54 4.14
C LEU A 53 -0.83 -3.97 5.41
N ARG A 54 -0.34 -4.85 6.31
CA ARG A 54 0.30 -4.42 7.56
C ARG A 54 1.62 -3.70 7.29
N SER A 55 2.46 -4.26 6.41
CA SER A 55 3.69 -3.62 5.98
C SER A 55 3.41 -2.30 5.27
N ALA A 56 2.49 -2.32 4.30
CA ALA A 56 2.15 -1.14 3.50
C ALA A 56 1.63 0.04 4.35
N ARG A 57 0.83 -0.22 5.38
CA ARG A 57 0.38 0.83 6.30
C ARG A 57 1.52 1.45 7.11
N ALA A 58 2.47 0.66 7.55
CA ALA A 58 3.68 1.17 8.20
C ALA A 58 4.57 1.94 7.21
N GLU A 59 4.70 1.46 5.98
CA GLU A 59 5.40 2.13 4.88
C GLU A 59 4.79 3.50 4.55
N GLU A 60 3.44 3.58 4.47
CA GLU A 60 2.71 4.85 4.33
C GLU A 60 3.01 5.81 5.49
N GLY A 61 3.04 5.31 6.73
CA GLY A 61 3.39 6.08 7.92
C GLY A 61 4.80 6.65 7.85
N ILE A 62 5.78 5.85 7.43
CA ILE A 62 7.16 6.30 7.21
C ILE A 62 7.18 7.45 6.20
N ILE A 63 6.55 7.30 5.04
CA ILE A 63 6.52 8.33 4.00
C ILE A 63 5.88 9.61 4.51
N ARG A 64 4.74 9.53 5.22
CA ARG A 64 4.09 10.72 5.81
C ARG A 64 5.02 11.46 6.77
N LEU A 65 5.63 10.75 7.70
CA LEU A 65 6.52 11.37 8.68
C LEU A 65 7.73 12.03 8.02
N LEU A 66 8.35 11.38 7.04
CA LEU A 66 9.54 11.90 6.36
C LEU A 66 9.23 13.09 5.45
N VAL A 67 8.03 13.18 4.87
CA VAL A 67 7.59 14.35 4.11
C VAL A 67 7.27 15.51 5.04
N LEU A 68 6.68 15.24 6.21
CA LEU A 68 6.37 16.28 7.21
C LEU A 68 7.62 16.80 7.90
N ASP A 69 8.61 15.94 8.14
CA ASP A 69 9.84 16.28 8.85
C ASP A 69 11.03 15.50 8.27
N SER A 70 11.73 16.15 7.36
CA SER A 70 12.91 15.56 6.71
C SER A 70 14.10 15.36 7.67
N ALA A 71 14.13 16.05 8.81
CA ALA A 71 15.18 15.88 9.81
C ALA A 71 15.17 14.46 10.42
N LEU A 72 14.03 13.76 10.37
CA LEU A 72 13.88 12.39 10.84
C LEU A 72 14.72 11.35 10.05
N PHE A 73 15.26 11.70 8.88
CA PHE A 73 16.16 10.81 8.15
C PHE A 73 17.51 10.57 8.87
N PHE A 74 17.99 11.54 9.62
CA PHE A 74 19.36 11.53 10.13
C PHE A 74 19.56 10.79 11.46
N PRO A 75 18.62 10.84 12.44
CA PRO A 75 18.78 10.09 13.70
C PRO A 75 18.54 8.59 13.54
N THR A 76 17.83 8.20 12.49
CA THR A 76 17.43 6.81 12.25
C THR A 76 18.21 6.23 11.10
N ALA A 77 18.82 5.06 11.27
CA ALA A 77 19.48 4.37 10.17
C ALA A 77 18.48 4.14 9.03
N PRO A 78 18.77 4.59 7.79
CA PRO A 78 17.85 4.44 6.68
C PRO A 78 17.58 2.95 6.40
N ILE A 79 16.31 2.59 6.24
CA ILE A 79 15.93 1.26 5.78
C ILE A 79 16.30 1.15 4.30
N ALA A 80 16.71 -0.04 3.87
CA ALA A 80 16.90 -0.28 2.44
C ALA A 80 15.53 -0.24 1.73
N PRO A 81 15.36 0.49 0.61
CA PRO A 81 14.09 0.55 -0.12
C PRO A 81 13.51 -0.82 -0.49
N GLN A 82 14.37 -1.82 -0.68
CA GLN A 82 13.98 -3.21 -0.99
C GLN A 82 13.24 -3.91 0.16
N THR A 83 13.29 -3.37 1.36
CA THR A 83 12.58 -3.88 2.53
C THR A 83 11.07 -3.62 2.44
N PHE A 84 10.68 -2.63 1.66
CA PHE A 84 9.27 -2.29 1.43
C PHE A 84 8.53 -3.41 0.70
N SER A 85 7.25 -3.58 1.00
CA SER A 85 6.38 -4.55 0.33
C SER A 85 5.75 -3.99 -0.94
N SER A 86 5.50 -2.69 -0.98
CA SER A 86 4.93 -1.99 -2.12
C SER A 86 6.02 -1.38 -3.01
N PRO A 87 6.07 -1.73 -4.32
CA PRO A 87 7.02 -1.12 -5.25
C PRO A 87 6.87 0.41 -5.35
N LEU A 88 5.64 0.91 -5.30
CA LEU A 88 5.37 2.34 -5.32
C LEU A 88 5.93 3.05 -4.08
N LEU A 89 5.66 2.50 -2.89
CA LEU A 89 6.15 3.09 -1.64
C LEU A 89 7.68 2.98 -1.54
N ALA A 90 8.28 1.89 -2.02
CA ALA A 90 9.73 1.74 -2.14
C ALA A 90 10.36 2.82 -3.04
N LYS A 91 9.76 3.05 -4.22
CA LYS A 91 10.17 4.09 -5.18
C LYS A 91 10.08 5.49 -4.56
N THR A 92 8.96 5.77 -3.89
CA THR A 92 8.73 7.05 -3.20
C THR A 92 9.75 7.27 -2.08
N TYR A 93 9.96 6.26 -1.24
CA TYR A 93 10.96 6.32 -0.16
C TYR A 93 12.39 6.53 -0.70
N ALA A 94 12.77 5.82 -1.77
CA ALA A 94 14.08 5.99 -2.40
C ALA A 94 14.30 7.41 -2.95
N ALA A 95 13.26 8.04 -3.51
CA ALA A 95 13.31 9.43 -3.95
C ALA A 95 13.49 10.39 -2.79
N LEU A 96 12.74 10.21 -1.69
CA LEU A 96 12.87 11.02 -0.48
C LEU A 96 14.25 10.86 0.17
N LEU A 97 14.78 9.64 0.24
CA LEU A 97 16.11 9.36 0.80
C LEU A 97 17.22 10.05 0.00
N ARG A 98 17.13 10.00 -1.34
CA ARG A 98 18.08 10.69 -2.21
C ARG A 98 18.04 12.21 -1.99
N CYS A 99 16.84 12.80 -1.92
CA CYS A 99 16.68 14.23 -1.67
C CYS A 99 17.27 14.65 -0.32
N ALA A 100 17.06 13.82 0.73
CA ALA A 100 17.65 14.09 2.05
C ALA A 100 19.19 14.03 2.00
N GLN A 101 19.77 13.06 1.30
CA GLN A 101 21.23 12.93 1.12
C GLN A 101 21.83 14.09 0.33
N GLU A 102 21.09 14.63 -0.64
CA GLU A 102 21.48 15.80 -1.44
C GLU A 102 21.20 17.15 -0.73
N GLY A 103 20.61 17.13 0.46
CA GLY A 103 20.24 18.33 1.20
C GLY A 103 19.09 19.13 0.55
N ARG A 104 18.32 18.49 -0.34
CA ARG A 104 17.18 19.10 -1.01
C ARG A 104 15.92 19.04 -0.15
N SER A 105 14.98 19.93 -0.40
CA SER A 105 13.64 19.86 0.21
C SER A 105 12.89 18.62 -0.28
N ASN A 106 12.34 17.85 0.66
CA ASN A 106 11.53 16.65 0.38
C ASN A 106 10.06 16.98 0.09
N GLY A 107 9.81 18.12 -0.55
CA GLY A 107 8.47 18.55 -0.89
C GLY A 107 7.80 17.68 -1.97
N ILE A 108 6.48 17.80 -2.07
CA ILE A 108 5.65 17.15 -3.10
C ILE A 108 6.16 17.42 -4.53
N ALA A 109 6.76 18.59 -4.77
CA ALA A 109 7.34 18.97 -6.06
C ALA A 109 8.43 17.99 -6.51
N VAL A 110 9.29 17.53 -5.60
CA VAL A 110 10.35 16.56 -5.92
C VAL A 110 9.77 15.18 -6.25
N LEU A 111 8.72 14.78 -5.55
CA LEU A 111 8.04 13.50 -5.84
C LEU A 111 7.37 13.53 -7.22
N SER A 112 6.85 14.67 -7.66
CA SER A 112 6.22 14.81 -8.98
C SER A 112 7.18 14.61 -10.16
N GLU A 113 8.48 14.79 -9.94
CA GLU A 113 9.51 14.50 -10.97
C GLU A 113 9.75 13.00 -11.17
N CYS A 114 9.48 12.19 -10.13
CA CYS A 114 9.80 10.77 -10.10
C CYS A 114 8.58 9.88 -10.29
N LEU A 115 7.37 10.36 -10.02
CA LEU A 115 6.13 9.60 -9.99
C LEU A 115 5.23 9.96 -11.17
N THR A 116 4.46 8.98 -11.65
CA THR A 116 3.39 9.24 -12.62
C THR A 116 2.22 9.99 -11.97
N GLY A 117 1.30 10.54 -12.76
CA GLY A 117 0.12 11.26 -12.24
C GLY A 117 -0.76 10.38 -11.34
N GLU A 118 -0.94 9.10 -11.68
CA GLU A 118 -1.71 8.14 -10.87
C GLU A 118 -0.98 7.81 -9.56
N GLU A 119 0.33 7.52 -9.64
CA GLU A 119 1.18 7.29 -8.48
C GLU A 119 1.17 8.51 -7.54
N MET A 120 1.27 9.72 -8.11
CA MET A 120 1.24 10.96 -7.36
C MET A 120 -0.10 11.21 -6.67
N SER A 121 -1.22 10.90 -7.35
CA SER A 121 -2.56 10.96 -6.76
C SER A 121 -2.66 10.04 -5.54
N HIS A 122 -2.15 8.83 -5.65
CA HIS A 122 -2.14 7.87 -4.54
C HIS A 122 -1.29 8.37 -3.35
N ILE A 123 -0.07 8.85 -3.61
CA ILE A 123 0.79 9.42 -2.55
C ILE A 123 0.15 10.64 -1.91
N THR A 124 -0.49 11.53 -2.68
CA THR A 124 -1.22 12.68 -2.14
C THR A 124 -2.33 12.26 -1.18
N ASN A 125 -3.09 11.21 -1.52
CA ASN A 125 -4.11 10.64 -0.64
C ASN A 125 -3.52 10.10 0.67
N ILE A 126 -2.34 9.47 0.61
CA ILE A 126 -1.60 9.01 1.79
C ILE A 126 -1.21 10.21 2.68
N LEU A 127 -0.67 11.26 2.09
CA LEU A 127 -0.20 12.46 2.82
C LEU A 127 -1.33 13.26 3.46
N GLN A 128 -2.56 13.17 2.95
CA GLN A 128 -3.75 13.81 3.54
C GLN A 128 -4.25 13.11 4.81
N GLN A 129 -3.80 11.89 5.10
CA GLN A 129 -4.19 11.20 6.33
C GLN A 129 -3.54 11.90 7.54
N PRO A 130 -4.32 12.11 8.62
CA PRO A 130 -3.78 12.75 9.80
C PRO A 130 -2.69 11.89 10.45
N GLU A 131 -1.58 12.51 10.79
CA GLU A 131 -0.51 11.91 11.56
C GLU A 131 -0.33 12.68 12.88
N SER A 132 -0.07 11.98 13.98
CA SER A 132 0.16 12.63 15.26
C SER A 132 1.45 13.45 15.21
N ALA A 133 1.36 14.72 15.59
CA ALA A 133 2.53 15.58 15.71
C ALA A 133 3.41 15.22 16.91
N ALA A 134 2.82 14.60 17.93
CA ALA A 134 3.53 14.12 19.11
C ALA A 134 4.18 12.76 18.82
N TRP A 135 5.39 12.55 19.33
CA TRP A 135 6.09 11.26 19.28
C TRP A 135 6.49 10.78 17.87
N ARG A 136 6.81 11.71 16.95
CA ARG A 136 7.17 11.36 15.55
C ARG A 136 8.35 10.41 15.46
N GLU A 137 9.38 10.60 16.25
CA GLU A 137 10.56 9.72 16.27
C GLU A 137 10.18 8.31 16.72
N GLN A 138 9.40 8.18 17.80
CA GLN A 138 8.94 6.89 18.27
C GLN A 138 8.03 6.21 17.25
N ALA A 139 7.08 6.94 16.66
CA ALA A 139 6.21 6.41 15.61
C ALA A 139 7.01 5.93 14.39
N LEU A 140 8.05 6.65 13.98
CA LEU A 140 8.94 6.24 12.91
C LEU A 140 9.66 4.94 13.24
N GLN A 141 10.19 4.79 14.47
CA GLN A 141 10.84 3.56 14.92
C GLN A 141 9.88 2.37 14.93
N ASP A 142 8.65 2.58 15.39
CA ASP A 142 7.61 1.56 15.41
C ASP A 142 7.25 1.10 13.98
N TYR A 143 7.06 2.03 13.05
CA TYR A 143 6.82 1.71 11.64
C TYR A 143 7.99 0.96 11.01
N ILE A 144 9.22 1.39 11.27
CA ILE A 144 10.45 0.70 10.80
C ILE A 144 10.49 -0.74 11.30
N SER A 145 10.23 -0.95 12.58
CA SER A 145 10.21 -2.28 13.20
C SER A 145 9.16 -3.20 12.54
N ILE A 146 7.97 -2.67 12.23
CA ILE A 146 6.93 -3.42 11.53
C ILE A 146 7.41 -3.81 10.12
N VAL A 147 7.94 -2.87 9.34
CA VAL A 147 8.41 -3.12 7.96
C VAL A 147 9.52 -4.17 7.94
N GLN A 148 10.50 -4.08 8.85
CA GLN A 148 11.59 -5.05 8.98
C GLN A 148 11.08 -6.44 9.38
N SER A 149 10.16 -6.52 10.34
CA SER A 149 9.54 -7.77 10.77
C SER A 149 8.78 -8.47 9.64
N GLU A 150 7.98 -7.71 8.88
CA GLU A 150 7.22 -8.25 7.74
C GLU A 150 8.13 -8.64 6.58
N ALA A 151 9.23 -7.91 6.34
CA ALA A 151 10.23 -8.30 5.35
C ALA A 151 10.94 -9.61 5.73
N ALA A 152 11.30 -9.79 7.00
CA ALA A 152 11.90 -11.04 7.49
C ALA A 152 10.94 -12.24 7.32
N LYS A 153 9.64 -12.06 7.54
CA LYS A 153 8.63 -13.10 7.29
C LYS A 153 8.54 -13.46 5.81
N ARG A 154 8.56 -12.45 4.91
CA ARG A 154 8.55 -12.68 3.45
C ARG A 154 9.77 -13.48 3.01
N SER A 155 10.96 -13.12 3.50
CA SER A 155 12.21 -13.83 3.18
C SER A 155 12.19 -15.28 3.66
N ARG A 156 11.65 -15.56 4.84
CA ARG A 156 11.49 -16.93 5.36
C ARG A 156 10.50 -17.73 4.53
N ALA A 157 9.34 -17.16 4.23
CA ALA A 157 8.33 -17.82 3.39
C ALA A 157 8.86 -18.15 2.00
N ALA A 158 9.64 -17.26 1.39
CA ALA A 158 10.30 -17.51 0.10
C ALA A 158 11.37 -18.61 0.18
N ALA A 159 12.11 -18.70 1.29
CA ALA A 159 13.12 -19.76 1.51
C ALA A 159 12.49 -21.14 1.81
N GLU A 160 11.28 -21.15 2.38
CA GLU A 160 10.53 -22.38 2.70
C GLU A 160 9.67 -22.88 1.52
N ASP A 161 9.54 -22.11 0.43
CA ASP A 161 8.78 -22.52 -0.76
C ASP A 161 9.50 -23.68 -1.49
N PRO A 162 8.86 -24.87 -1.59
CA PRO A 162 9.46 -26.06 -2.24
C PRO A 162 9.82 -25.82 -3.71
N LEU A 163 9.12 -24.92 -4.41
CA LEU A 163 9.41 -24.55 -5.79
C LEU A 163 10.70 -23.76 -5.92
N THR A 164 10.93 -22.83 -5.02
CA THR A 164 12.18 -22.02 -4.98
C THR A 164 13.38 -22.93 -4.68
N ALA A 165 13.26 -23.82 -3.71
CA ALA A 165 14.29 -24.81 -3.38
C ALA A 165 14.56 -25.80 -4.55
N ALA A 166 13.53 -26.18 -5.30
CA ALA A 166 13.69 -27.02 -6.49
C ALA A 166 14.38 -26.29 -7.66
N ILE A 167 14.09 -25.00 -7.84
CA ILE A 167 14.73 -24.14 -8.86
C ILE A 167 16.20 -23.92 -8.52
N GLU A 168 16.55 -23.67 -7.27
CA GLU A 168 17.92 -23.51 -6.82
C GLU A 168 18.74 -24.81 -7.00
N LYS A 169 18.20 -25.96 -6.56
CA LYS A 169 18.83 -27.26 -6.81
C LYS A 169 19.05 -27.56 -8.29
N ASN A 170 18.14 -27.15 -9.16
CA ASN A 170 18.31 -27.32 -10.61
C ASN A 170 19.35 -26.35 -11.20
N LYS A 171 19.49 -25.15 -10.68
CA LYS A 171 20.56 -24.21 -11.07
C LYS A 171 21.92 -24.73 -10.66
N GLU A 172 22.06 -25.24 -9.44
CA GLU A 172 23.31 -25.85 -8.95
C GLU A 172 23.71 -27.07 -9.78
N LYS A 173 22.78 -27.99 -10.09
CA LYS A 173 23.04 -29.14 -10.96
C LYS A 173 23.51 -28.73 -12.35
N LYS A 174 22.97 -27.68 -12.94
CA LYS A 174 23.41 -27.16 -14.26
C LYS A 174 24.81 -26.55 -14.21
N GLN A 175 25.18 -25.90 -13.11
CA GLN A 175 26.55 -25.33 -12.94
C GLN A 175 27.60 -26.42 -12.72
N TYR A 176 27.28 -27.50 -12.00
CA TYR A 176 28.22 -28.59 -11.75
C TYR A 176 28.26 -29.67 -12.87
N GLY A 177 27.16 -29.82 -13.63
CA GLY A 177 27.08 -30.76 -14.75
C GLY A 177 27.87 -30.33 -16.00
N GLY A 178 28.17 -29.05 -16.16
CA GLY A 178 28.91 -28.51 -17.30
C GLY A 178 30.44 -28.69 -17.23
N LYS A 179 31.01 -29.17 -16.11
CA LYS A 179 32.45 -29.35 -15.92
C LYS A 179 32.99 -30.78 -16.10
N ARG A 180 32.17 -31.73 -16.58
CA ARG A 180 32.55 -33.14 -16.71
C ARG A 180 32.71 -33.65 -18.14
N ASN A 181 32.64 -32.82 -19.16
CA ASN A 181 32.93 -33.22 -20.54
C ASN A 181 33.89 -32.16 -21.15
N GLY A 182 35.15 -32.31 -20.85
CA GLY A 182 36.26 -31.64 -21.44
C GLY A 182 37.54 -32.49 -21.21
#